data_ace89500f50f0630b59647befbec60ef
#
_entry.id   ace89500f50f0630b59647befbec60ef
#
_cell.length_a   1.000
_cell.length_b   1.000
_cell.length_c   1.000
_cell.angle_alpha   90.00
_cell.angle_beta   90.00
_cell.angle_gamma   90.00
#
_symmetry.space_group_name_H-M   'P 1'
#
loop_
_entity.id
_entity.type
_entity.pdbx_description
1 polymer ?
#
loop_
_entity_poly.entity_id
_entity_poly.type
_entity_poly.pdbx_seq_one_letter_code
_entity_poly.pdbx_strand_id
1 'polypeptide(L)'
;MSRLSRTELNVQRTEKLRAVLATLPKFSLEFFRNIESHTTLLTRINYAYDLRLFFTFLENELGKENVMQMSAKQLEDITLSDLERYIEYLRLYYKNDQQKEIVVENSEKGIKRKISSLRTFYHYFYNKEVISSDITTRLQTPRIHEKPILRLTHDEAMKLLYLVETGDGLTDKQREFHKKTALRDMAIITLLLTTGIRISELCALDVSDFDFASRSFKVLRKGGNEALLYFGTEAEEALTAYIEQRKAAGNYSLDSPM
;
A
#
# COMPACT_ATOMS: atom_id res chain seq x y z
N MET A 1 21.83 -1.10 2.75
CA MET A 1 21.22 -0.58 1.50
C MET A 1 20.76 0.83 1.81
N SER A 2 21.25 1.84 1.08
CA SER A 2 20.78 3.22 1.22
C SER A 2 19.30 3.31 0.85
N ARG A 3 18.53 4.08 1.59
CA ARG A 3 17.14 4.39 1.27
C ARG A 3 17.10 5.13 -0.07
N LEU A 4 16.29 4.64 -1.01
CA LEU A 4 16.05 5.35 -2.26
C LEU A 4 15.38 6.69 -1.96
N SER A 5 15.83 7.75 -2.59
CA SER A 5 15.17 9.04 -2.52
C SER A 5 13.74 8.95 -3.05
N ARG A 6 12.87 9.86 -2.65
CA ARG A 6 11.48 9.94 -3.14
C ARG A 6 11.42 10.02 -4.67
N THR A 7 12.36 10.72 -5.27
CA THR A 7 12.48 10.85 -6.74
C THR A 7 12.81 9.52 -7.40
N GLU A 8 13.81 8.80 -6.88
CA GLU A 8 14.19 7.49 -7.41
C GLU A 8 13.06 6.47 -7.29
N LEU A 9 12.35 6.46 -6.15
CA LEU A 9 11.16 5.62 -5.97
C LEU A 9 10.05 5.94 -6.98
N ASN A 10 9.82 7.22 -7.28
CA ASN A 10 8.83 7.63 -8.27
C ASN A 10 9.24 7.24 -9.69
N VAL A 11 10.53 7.32 -10.03
CA VAL A 11 11.05 6.85 -11.32
C VAL A 11 10.80 5.35 -11.46
N GLN A 12 11.23 4.54 -10.51
CA GLN A 12 11.03 3.09 -10.53
C GLN A 12 9.54 2.70 -10.63
N ARG A 13 8.67 3.38 -9.88
CA ARG A 13 7.22 3.15 -9.93
C ARG A 13 6.63 3.54 -11.29
N THR A 14 7.12 4.62 -11.89
CA THR A 14 6.68 5.05 -13.21
C THR A 14 7.08 4.05 -14.29
N GLU A 15 8.30 3.55 -14.25
CA GLU A 15 8.79 2.50 -15.15
C GLU A 15 7.96 1.22 -14.98
N LYS A 16 7.71 0.82 -13.73
CA LYS A 16 6.86 -0.33 -13.40
C LYS A 16 5.44 -0.16 -13.94
N LEU A 17 4.83 1.02 -13.79
CA LEU A 17 3.51 1.30 -14.37
C LEU A 17 3.53 1.16 -15.88
N ARG A 18 4.50 1.78 -16.56
CA ARG A 18 4.64 1.70 -18.02
C ARG A 18 4.78 0.26 -18.51
N ALA A 19 5.60 -0.54 -17.84
CA ALA A 19 5.78 -1.95 -18.16
C ALA A 19 4.47 -2.74 -18.05
N VAL A 20 3.66 -2.50 -17.01
CA VAL A 20 2.37 -3.18 -16.86
C VAL A 20 1.36 -2.68 -17.88
N LEU A 21 1.31 -1.36 -18.15
CA LEU A 21 0.40 -0.79 -19.15
C LEU A 21 0.66 -1.33 -20.56
N ALA A 22 1.91 -1.65 -20.90
CA ALA A 22 2.26 -2.27 -22.19
C ALA A 22 1.66 -3.69 -22.36
N THR A 23 1.23 -4.33 -21.27
CA THR A 23 0.56 -5.64 -21.26
C THR A 23 -0.97 -5.54 -21.23
N LEU A 24 -1.53 -4.38 -21.45
CA LEU A 24 -2.98 -4.14 -21.48
C LEU A 24 -3.44 -3.76 -22.89
N PRO A 25 -4.72 -4.02 -23.24
CA PRO A 25 -5.31 -3.51 -24.49
C PRO A 25 -5.13 -1.99 -24.60
N LYS A 26 -4.84 -1.51 -25.83
CA LYS A 26 -4.49 -0.10 -26.07
C LYS A 26 -5.53 0.90 -25.57
N PHE A 27 -6.82 0.57 -25.67
CA PHE A 27 -7.89 1.44 -25.20
C PHE A 27 -7.84 1.72 -23.68
N SER A 28 -7.25 0.81 -22.91
CA SER A 28 -7.09 1.00 -21.45
C SER A 28 -6.24 2.22 -21.10
N LEU A 29 -5.34 2.64 -21.98
CA LEU A 29 -4.47 3.79 -21.75
C LEU A 29 -5.24 5.11 -21.54
N GLU A 30 -6.41 5.26 -22.17
CA GLU A 30 -7.27 6.43 -21.97
C GLU A 30 -7.77 6.52 -20.53
N PHE A 31 -8.19 5.42 -19.98
CA PHE A 31 -8.58 5.33 -18.56
C PHE A 31 -7.44 5.75 -17.63
N PHE A 32 -6.22 5.25 -17.86
CA PHE A 32 -5.07 5.59 -17.01
C PHE A 32 -4.66 7.06 -17.12
N ARG A 33 -4.80 7.69 -18.30
CA ARG A 33 -4.62 9.15 -18.45
C ARG A 33 -5.66 9.93 -17.66
N ASN A 34 -6.92 9.50 -17.71
CA ASN A 34 -7.99 10.17 -16.98
C ASN A 34 -7.78 10.15 -15.47
N ILE A 35 -7.41 9.00 -14.90
CA ILE A 35 -7.25 8.87 -13.43
C ILE A 35 -5.91 9.45 -12.91
N GLU A 36 -5.03 9.93 -13.77
CA GLU A 36 -3.70 10.41 -13.37
C GLU A 36 -3.76 11.59 -12.41
N SER A 37 -4.65 12.54 -12.65
CA SER A 37 -4.76 13.78 -11.88
C SER A 37 -5.30 13.58 -10.46
N HIS A 38 -6.03 12.50 -10.20
CA HIS A 38 -6.74 12.28 -8.92
C HIS A 38 -6.40 10.97 -8.22
N THR A 39 -5.38 10.24 -8.73
CA THR A 39 -4.92 9.00 -8.10
C THR A 39 -3.41 9.00 -7.88
N THR A 40 -2.97 8.27 -6.85
CA THR A 40 -1.54 8.09 -6.63
C THR A 40 -0.95 7.10 -7.65
N LEU A 41 0.36 7.20 -7.89
CA LEU A 41 1.08 6.30 -8.77
C LEU A 41 0.93 4.82 -8.33
N LEU A 42 0.94 4.55 -7.02
CA LEU A 42 0.70 3.21 -6.48
C LEU A 42 -0.72 2.71 -6.76
N THR A 43 -1.72 3.57 -6.69
CA THR A 43 -3.10 3.23 -7.04
C THR A 43 -3.20 2.82 -8.51
N ARG A 44 -2.56 3.59 -9.40
CA ARG A 44 -2.53 3.27 -10.84
C ARG A 44 -1.82 1.95 -11.13
N ILE A 45 -0.70 1.67 -10.46
CA ILE A 45 -0.01 0.38 -10.59
C ILE A 45 -0.92 -0.78 -10.15
N ASN A 46 -1.61 -0.64 -9.02
CA ASN A 46 -2.53 -1.67 -8.54
C ASN A 46 -3.70 -1.89 -9.51
N TYR A 47 -4.29 -0.81 -10.04
CA TYR A 47 -5.33 -0.91 -11.06
C TYR A 47 -4.82 -1.59 -12.33
N ALA A 48 -3.61 -1.27 -12.77
CA ALA A 48 -3.02 -1.91 -13.94
C ALA A 48 -2.82 -3.42 -13.73
N TYR A 49 -2.38 -3.85 -12.55
CA TYR A 49 -2.29 -5.27 -12.22
C TYR A 49 -3.65 -5.96 -12.15
N ASP A 50 -4.64 -5.31 -11.55
CA ASP A 50 -6.00 -5.86 -11.45
C ASP A 50 -6.64 -6.02 -12.85
N LEU A 51 -6.50 -5.01 -13.71
CA LEU A 51 -7.00 -5.07 -15.09
C LEU A 51 -6.23 -6.10 -15.93
N ARG A 52 -4.91 -6.21 -15.76
CA ARG A 52 -4.14 -7.27 -16.42
C ARG A 52 -4.66 -8.65 -16.04
N LEU A 53 -4.93 -8.90 -14.76
CA LEU A 53 -5.51 -10.17 -14.33
C LEU A 53 -6.89 -10.41 -14.95
N PHE A 54 -7.70 -9.37 -15.06
CA PHE A 54 -9.01 -9.48 -15.72
C PHE A 54 -8.88 -9.83 -17.21
N PHE A 55 -8.01 -9.15 -17.95
CA PHE A 55 -7.80 -9.46 -19.36
C PHE A 55 -7.17 -10.85 -19.58
N THR A 56 -6.26 -11.27 -18.69
CA THR A 56 -5.74 -12.65 -18.69
C THR A 56 -6.85 -13.68 -18.47
N PHE A 57 -7.79 -13.40 -17.56
CA PHE A 57 -8.96 -14.26 -17.36
C PHE A 57 -9.84 -14.34 -18.62
N LEU A 58 -10.09 -13.22 -19.29
CA LEU A 58 -10.87 -13.22 -20.55
C LEU A 58 -10.21 -14.11 -21.63
N GLU A 59 -8.89 -14.05 -21.74
CA GLU A 59 -8.13 -14.82 -22.72
C GLU A 59 -8.08 -16.31 -22.37
N ASN A 60 -7.67 -16.64 -21.16
CA ASN A 60 -7.35 -18.02 -20.76
C ASN A 60 -8.58 -18.81 -20.32
N GLU A 61 -9.51 -18.20 -19.59
CA GLU A 61 -10.65 -18.90 -18.98
C GLU A 61 -11.93 -18.79 -19.83
N LEU A 62 -12.08 -17.68 -20.54
CA LEU A 62 -13.24 -17.50 -21.42
C LEU A 62 -12.90 -17.78 -22.90
N GLY A 63 -11.63 -18.02 -23.24
CA GLY A 63 -11.19 -18.30 -24.61
C GLY A 63 -11.42 -17.13 -25.57
N LYS A 64 -11.48 -15.88 -25.07
CA LYS A 64 -11.63 -14.71 -25.95
C LYS A 64 -10.34 -14.47 -26.70
N GLU A 65 -10.41 -14.53 -28.03
CA GLU A 65 -9.26 -14.30 -28.90
C GLU A 65 -8.94 -12.79 -29.01
N ASN A 66 -7.67 -12.49 -29.26
CA ASN A 66 -7.21 -11.14 -29.57
C ASN A 66 -7.53 -10.08 -28.49
N VAL A 67 -7.54 -10.45 -27.22
CA VAL A 67 -7.85 -9.56 -26.10
C VAL A 67 -7.00 -8.27 -26.12
N MET A 68 -5.73 -8.36 -26.53
CA MET A 68 -4.84 -7.21 -26.67
C MET A 68 -5.24 -6.21 -27.76
N GLN A 69 -6.04 -6.65 -28.74
CA GLN A 69 -6.54 -5.83 -29.85
C GLN A 69 -7.98 -5.36 -29.60
N MET A 70 -8.58 -5.77 -28.50
CA MET A 70 -9.94 -5.37 -28.10
C MET A 70 -10.11 -3.86 -28.12
N SER A 71 -11.26 -3.41 -28.59
CA SER A 71 -11.74 -2.03 -28.44
C SER A 71 -12.56 -1.87 -27.15
N ALA A 72 -12.71 -0.65 -26.66
CA ALA A 72 -13.53 -0.37 -25.49
C ALA A 72 -15.00 -0.79 -25.69
N LYS A 73 -15.54 -0.70 -26.91
CA LYS A 73 -16.92 -1.11 -27.21
C LYS A 73 -17.17 -2.59 -26.97
N GLN A 74 -16.17 -3.43 -27.16
CA GLN A 74 -16.27 -4.87 -26.91
C GLN A 74 -16.34 -5.24 -25.42
N LEU A 75 -16.22 -4.29 -24.50
CA LEU A 75 -16.60 -4.50 -23.09
C LEU A 75 -18.08 -4.85 -22.92
N GLU A 76 -18.93 -4.47 -23.90
CA GLU A 76 -20.36 -4.84 -23.91
C GLU A 76 -20.60 -6.33 -24.22
N ASP A 77 -19.64 -7.00 -24.85
CA ASP A 77 -19.71 -8.44 -25.16
C ASP A 77 -19.42 -9.32 -23.92
N ILE A 78 -19.07 -8.71 -22.80
CA ILE A 78 -18.83 -9.38 -21.54
C ILE A 78 -20.14 -9.40 -20.75
N THR A 79 -20.61 -10.60 -20.43
CA THR A 79 -21.88 -10.79 -19.72
C THR A 79 -21.75 -10.70 -18.21
N LEU A 80 -22.87 -10.56 -17.48
CA LEU A 80 -22.85 -10.61 -16.02
C LEU A 80 -22.34 -11.98 -15.52
N SER A 81 -22.72 -13.07 -16.21
CA SER A 81 -22.24 -14.41 -15.90
C SER A 81 -20.71 -14.53 -16.05
N ASP A 82 -20.11 -13.89 -17.03
CA ASP A 82 -18.65 -13.86 -17.19
C ASP A 82 -17.98 -13.15 -16.00
N LEU A 83 -18.58 -12.05 -15.51
CA LEU A 83 -18.07 -11.35 -14.34
C LEU A 83 -18.26 -12.14 -13.03
N GLU A 84 -19.34 -12.92 -12.92
CA GLU A 84 -19.53 -13.84 -11.78
C GLU A 84 -18.49 -14.97 -11.81
N ARG A 85 -18.19 -15.55 -12.97
CA ARG A 85 -17.09 -16.50 -13.16
C ARG A 85 -15.72 -15.87 -12.83
N TYR A 86 -15.54 -14.59 -13.14
CA TYR A 86 -14.32 -13.88 -12.75
C TYR A 86 -14.18 -13.77 -11.22
N ILE A 87 -15.27 -13.53 -10.48
CA ILE A 87 -15.24 -13.54 -9.01
C ILE A 87 -14.86 -14.92 -8.47
N GLU A 88 -15.39 -15.98 -9.07
CA GLU A 88 -15.05 -17.36 -8.71
C GLU A 88 -13.56 -17.63 -8.97
N TYR A 89 -13.08 -17.31 -10.16
CA TYR A 89 -11.66 -17.39 -10.53
C TYR A 89 -10.76 -16.63 -9.56
N LEU A 90 -11.15 -15.45 -9.12
CA LEU A 90 -10.38 -14.65 -8.17
C LEU A 90 -10.21 -15.32 -6.80
N ARG A 91 -11.05 -16.28 -6.42
CA ARG A 91 -10.90 -16.97 -5.12
C ARG A 91 -9.63 -17.78 -5.08
N LEU A 92 -9.33 -18.47 -6.17
CA LEU A 92 -8.11 -19.26 -6.33
C LEU A 92 -7.73 -19.30 -7.80
N TYR A 93 -6.54 -18.86 -8.14
CA TYR A 93 -6.00 -18.95 -9.50
C TYR A 93 -4.51 -19.25 -9.50
N TYR A 94 -4.02 -19.72 -10.62
CA TYR A 94 -2.62 -20.03 -10.82
C TYR A 94 -1.94 -18.90 -11.58
N LYS A 95 -0.76 -18.51 -11.13
CA LYS A 95 0.08 -17.51 -11.77
C LYS A 95 1.44 -18.12 -12.08
N ASN A 96 1.85 -18.01 -13.32
CA ASN A 96 3.22 -18.38 -13.71
C ASN A 96 4.17 -17.23 -13.41
N ASP A 97 5.15 -17.48 -12.53
CA ASP A 97 6.22 -16.54 -12.20
C ASP A 97 7.57 -17.26 -12.33
N GLN A 98 8.43 -16.80 -13.25
CA GLN A 98 9.77 -17.35 -13.49
C GLN A 98 9.82 -18.89 -13.55
N GLN A 99 8.94 -19.51 -14.34
CA GLN A 99 8.80 -20.97 -14.52
C GLN A 99 8.27 -21.73 -13.28
N LYS A 100 7.75 -21.04 -12.27
CA LYS A 100 7.02 -21.66 -11.17
C LYS A 100 5.55 -21.28 -11.22
N GLU A 101 4.71 -22.30 -11.09
CA GLU A 101 3.30 -22.08 -10.88
C GLU A 101 3.05 -21.73 -9.42
N ILE A 102 2.49 -20.53 -9.19
CA ILE A 102 2.16 -20.03 -7.86
C ILE A 102 0.66 -20.04 -7.71
N VAL A 103 0.17 -20.72 -6.68
CA VAL A 103 -1.25 -20.66 -6.29
C VAL A 103 -1.51 -19.35 -5.57
N VAL A 104 -2.49 -18.60 -6.03
CA VAL A 104 -2.91 -17.33 -5.42
C VAL A 104 -4.33 -17.47 -4.90
N GLU A 105 -4.48 -17.41 -3.59
CA GLU A 105 -5.77 -17.34 -2.91
C GLU A 105 -6.03 -15.91 -2.46
N ASN A 106 -7.20 -15.36 -2.79
CA ASN A 106 -7.58 -14.02 -2.35
C ASN A 106 -8.60 -14.06 -1.22
N SER A 107 -8.37 -13.23 -0.20
CA SER A 107 -9.39 -12.93 0.79
C SER A 107 -10.57 -12.15 0.15
N GLU A 108 -11.72 -12.13 0.83
CA GLU A 108 -12.90 -11.36 0.42
C GLU A 108 -12.57 -9.87 0.18
N LYS A 109 -11.72 -9.28 1.04
CA LYS A 109 -11.22 -7.90 0.87
C LYS A 109 -10.39 -7.74 -0.40
N GLY A 110 -9.55 -8.74 -0.72
CA GLY A 110 -8.74 -8.77 -1.93
C GLY A 110 -9.58 -8.85 -3.21
N ILE A 111 -10.61 -9.70 -3.22
CA ILE A 111 -11.57 -9.81 -4.32
C ILE A 111 -12.32 -8.49 -4.50
N LYS A 112 -12.91 -7.95 -3.42
CA LYS A 112 -13.65 -6.68 -3.46
C LYS A 112 -12.81 -5.53 -4.01
N ARG A 113 -11.53 -5.44 -3.64
CA ARG A 113 -10.60 -4.43 -4.16
C ARG A 113 -10.41 -4.57 -5.68
N LYS A 114 -10.19 -5.80 -6.18
CA LYS A 114 -10.01 -6.05 -7.61
C LYS A 114 -11.28 -5.72 -8.41
N ILE A 115 -12.44 -6.09 -7.88
CA ILE A 115 -13.73 -5.73 -8.50
C ILE A 115 -13.96 -4.22 -8.46
N SER A 116 -13.50 -3.51 -7.42
CA SER A 116 -13.57 -2.05 -7.38
C SER A 116 -12.75 -1.38 -8.48
N SER A 117 -11.56 -1.92 -8.80
CA SER A 117 -10.75 -1.44 -9.94
C SER A 117 -11.49 -1.63 -11.26
N LEU A 118 -12.13 -2.79 -11.44
CA LEU A 118 -12.90 -3.11 -12.63
C LEU A 118 -14.15 -2.21 -12.76
N ARG A 119 -14.85 -1.94 -11.66
CA ARG A 119 -16.00 -1.01 -11.63
C ARG A 119 -15.59 0.40 -12.06
N THR A 120 -14.46 0.89 -11.52
CA THR A 120 -13.95 2.22 -11.90
C THR A 120 -13.61 2.28 -13.39
N PHE A 121 -13.08 1.17 -13.93
CA PHE A 121 -12.75 1.05 -15.35
C PHE A 121 -14.00 1.07 -16.25
N TYR A 122 -15.02 0.25 -15.96
CA TYR A 122 -16.29 0.22 -16.70
C TYR A 122 -17.03 1.55 -16.60
N HIS A 123 -17.08 2.12 -15.39
CA HIS A 123 -17.73 3.40 -15.15
C HIS A 123 -17.11 4.54 -15.96
N TYR A 124 -15.79 4.53 -16.17
CA TYR A 124 -15.12 5.49 -17.02
C TYR A 124 -15.64 5.43 -18.47
N PHE A 125 -15.71 4.24 -19.07
CA PHE A 125 -16.18 4.09 -20.45
C PHE A 125 -17.67 4.32 -20.61
N TYR A 126 -18.45 4.01 -19.58
CA TYR A 126 -19.86 4.35 -19.52
C TYR A 126 -20.07 5.88 -19.50
N ASN A 127 -19.35 6.61 -18.65
CA ASN A 127 -19.44 8.07 -18.60
C ASN A 127 -18.90 8.78 -19.87
N LYS A 128 -18.07 8.08 -20.63
CA LYS A 128 -17.60 8.52 -21.96
C LYS A 128 -18.54 8.14 -23.09
N GLU A 129 -19.66 7.53 -22.77
CA GLU A 129 -20.67 7.05 -23.73
C GLU A 129 -20.08 6.06 -24.78
N VAL A 130 -18.95 5.42 -24.48
CA VAL A 130 -18.35 4.38 -25.32
C VAL A 130 -19.11 3.06 -25.19
N ILE A 131 -19.60 2.75 -23.99
CA ILE A 131 -20.48 1.62 -23.70
C ILE A 131 -21.84 2.13 -23.22
N SER A 132 -22.91 1.42 -23.60
CA SER A 132 -24.28 1.83 -23.32
C SER A 132 -24.75 1.53 -21.89
N SER A 133 -24.07 0.61 -21.20
CA SER A 133 -24.39 0.24 -19.80
C SER A 133 -23.16 -0.18 -19.03
N ASP A 134 -23.17 0.11 -17.72
CA ASP A 134 -22.16 -0.39 -16.78
C ASP A 134 -22.71 -1.65 -16.08
N ILE A 135 -22.38 -2.81 -16.67
CA ILE A 135 -22.82 -4.11 -16.16
C ILE A 135 -22.25 -4.43 -14.77
N THR A 136 -21.12 -3.82 -14.40
CA THR A 136 -20.46 -4.08 -13.10
C THR A 136 -21.28 -3.58 -11.92
N THR A 137 -22.24 -2.69 -12.14
CA THR A 137 -23.17 -2.20 -11.10
C THR A 137 -24.07 -3.31 -10.57
N ARG A 138 -24.39 -4.31 -11.40
CA ARG A 138 -25.22 -5.47 -11.04
C ARG A 138 -24.43 -6.57 -10.33
N LEU A 139 -23.11 -6.53 -10.40
CA LEU A 139 -22.22 -7.57 -9.89
C LEU A 139 -22.24 -7.57 -8.35
N GLN A 140 -22.60 -8.68 -7.75
CA GLN A 140 -22.53 -8.83 -6.30
C GLN A 140 -21.12 -9.23 -5.88
N THR A 141 -20.57 -8.52 -4.89
CA THR A 141 -19.27 -8.85 -4.32
C THR A 141 -19.43 -9.61 -3.00
N PRO A 142 -18.44 -10.45 -2.63
CA PRO A 142 -18.46 -11.14 -1.35
C PRO A 142 -18.70 -10.19 -0.18
N ARG A 143 -19.48 -10.62 0.81
CA ARG A 143 -19.65 -9.89 2.06
C ARG A 143 -18.36 -9.97 2.86
N ILE A 144 -17.89 -8.82 3.34
CA ILE A 144 -16.71 -8.77 4.20
C ILE A 144 -17.17 -9.06 5.63
N HIS A 145 -16.63 -10.14 6.20
CA HIS A 145 -16.75 -10.38 7.63
C HIS A 145 -15.73 -9.51 8.36
N GLU A 146 -16.20 -8.49 9.06
CA GLU A 146 -15.33 -7.63 9.85
C GLU A 146 -14.86 -8.40 11.09
N LYS A 147 -13.55 -8.53 11.23
CA LYS A 147 -12.96 -9.02 12.47
C LYS A 147 -12.90 -7.86 13.46
N PRO A 148 -13.13 -8.11 14.77
CA PRO A 148 -12.92 -7.10 15.80
C PRO A 148 -11.52 -6.49 15.67
N ILE A 149 -11.45 -5.17 15.79
CA ILE A 149 -10.16 -4.48 15.79
C ILE A 149 -9.49 -4.80 17.13
N LEU A 150 -8.36 -5.51 17.07
CA LEU A 150 -7.52 -5.71 18.26
C LEU A 150 -6.92 -4.37 18.64
N ARG A 151 -7.16 -3.96 19.88
CA ARG A 151 -6.61 -2.74 20.47
C ARG A 151 -5.82 -3.13 21.70
N LEU A 152 -4.69 -2.48 21.93
CA LEU A 152 -3.99 -2.60 23.19
C LEU A 152 -4.77 -1.85 24.28
N THR A 153 -4.95 -2.47 25.43
CA THR A 153 -5.35 -1.78 26.64
C THR A 153 -4.19 -0.92 27.14
N HIS A 154 -4.45 -0.05 28.10
CA HIS A 154 -3.39 0.77 28.71
C HIS A 154 -2.27 -0.11 29.30
N ASP A 155 -2.63 -1.16 30.05
CA ASP A 155 -1.67 -2.06 30.68
C ASP A 155 -0.84 -2.86 29.66
N GLU A 156 -1.47 -3.28 28.54
CA GLU A 156 -0.77 -3.94 27.45
C GLU A 156 0.20 -2.99 26.73
N ALA A 157 -0.17 -1.72 26.55
CA ALA A 157 0.71 -0.70 25.98
C ALA A 157 1.90 -0.42 26.91
N MET A 158 1.68 -0.29 28.21
CA MET A 158 2.76 -0.13 29.20
C MET A 158 3.68 -1.35 29.25
N LYS A 159 3.11 -2.56 29.19
CA LYS A 159 3.89 -3.79 29.13
C LYS A 159 4.72 -3.87 27.84
N LEU A 160 4.18 -3.44 26.71
CA LEU A 160 4.92 -3.38 25.45
C LEU A 160 6.15 -2.45 25.58
N LEU A 161 5.97 -1.24 26.09
CA LEU A 161 7.07 -0.29 26.34
C LEU A 161 8.13 -0.88 27.25
N TYR A 162 7.73 -1.50 28.36
CA TYR A 162 8.65 -2.18 29.28
C TYR A 162 9.46 -3.28 28.59
N LEU A 163 8.84 -4.13 27.77
CA LEU A 163 9.53 -5.19 27.04
C LEU A 163 10.49 -4.65 26.00
N VAL A 164 10.14 -3.54 25.34
CA VAL A 164 11.01 -2.87 24.37
C VAL A 164 12.22 -2.23 25.06
N GLU A 165 12.04 -1.67 26.25
CA GLU A 165 13.11 -1.07 27.03
C GLU A 165 14.08 -2.12 27.57
N THR A 166 13.55 -3.15 28.23
CA THR A 166 14.36 -4.12 28.98
C THR A 166 14.88 -5.28 28.13
N GLY A 167 14.20 -5.60 27.03
CA GLY A 167 14.47 -6.83 26.27
C GLY A 167 14.14 -8.10 27.04
N ASP A 168 13.22 -8.02 28.02
CA ASP A 168 12.82 -9.19 28.79
C ASP A 168 12.16 -10.25 27.89
N GLY A 169 12.45 -11.52 28.15
CA GLY A 169 11.97 -12.63 27.31
C GLY A 169 12.74 -12.86 25.99
N LEU A 170 13.75 -12.03 25.67
CA LEU A 170 14.59 -12.24 24.49
C LEU A 170 15.62 -13.34 24.72
N THR A 171 15.89 -14.14 23.68
CA THR A 171 17.04 -15.06 23.65
C THR A 171 18.36 -14.29 23.64
N ASP A 172 19.48 -14.94 24.00
CA ASP A 172 20.79 -14.29 24.05
C ASP A 172 21.17 -13.64 22.71
N LYS A 173 20.90 -14.31 21.57
CA LYS A 173 21.14 -13.78 20.25
C LYS A 173 20.29 -12.54 19.95
N GLN A 174 19.02 -12.54 20.32
CA GLN A 174 18.12 -11.40 20.15
C GLN A 174 18.54 -10.24 21.06
N ARG A 175 19.02 -10.52 22.27
CA ARG A 175 19.50 -9.53 23.23
C ARG A 175 20.71 -8.74 22.71
N GLU A 176 21.62 -9.39 21.98
CA GLU A 176 22.74 -8.69 21.30
C GLU A 176 22.26 -7.69 20.24
N PHE A 177 21.21 -8.02 19.49
CA PHE A 177 20.59 -7.06 18.57
C PHE A 177 19.85 -5.95 19.30
N HIS A 178 19.10 -6.30 20.34
CA HIS A 178 18.36 -5.37 21.18
C HIS A 178 19.25 -4.27 21.75
N LYS A 179 20.44 -4.58 22.25
CA LYS A 179 21.41 -3.57 22.72
C LYS A 179 21.69 -2.46 21.71
N LYS A 180 21.58 -2.74 20.41
CA LYS A 180 21.81 -1.79 19.31
C LYS A 180 20.57 -1.06 18.86
N THR A 181 19.39 -1.64 19.06
CA THR A 181 18.13 -1.17 18.49
C THR A 181 17.14 -0.67 19.52
N ALA A 182 17.35 -0.92 20.82
CA ALA A 182 16.41 -0.62 21.87
C ALA A 182 15.93 0.85 21.89
N LEU A 183 16.87 1.80 21.80
CA LEU A 183 16.52 3.22 21.81
C LEU A 183 15.74 3.63 20.54
N ARG A 184 16.10 3.09 19.37
CA ARG A 184 15.35 3.30 18.14
C ARG A 184 13.94 2.73 18.27
N ASP A 185 13.82 1.49 18.72
CA ASP A 185 12.56 0.77 18.80
C ASP A 185 11.63 1.44 19.84
N MET A 186 12.22 1.95 20.95
CA MET A 186 11.51 2.75 21.95
C MET A 186 10.99 4.05 21.33
N ALA A 187 11.81 4.81 20.63
CA ALA A 187 11.41 6.05 19.97
C ALA A 187 10.28 5.82 18.96
N ILE A 188 10.37 4.75 18.14
CA ILE A 188 9.35 4.36 17.17
C ILE A 188 8.01 4.07 17.87
N ILE A 189 8.03 3.18 18.86
CA ILE A 189 6.78 2.71 19.51
C ILE A 189 6.15 3.83 20.33
N THR A 190 6.93 4.60 21.07
CA THR A 190 6.41 5.73 21.84
C THR A 190 5.79 6.78 20.94
N LEU A 191 6.43 7.13 19.81
CA LEU A 191 5.88 8.10 18.86
C LEU A 191 4.58 7.60 18.21
N LEU A 192 4.50 6.31 17.87
CA LEU A 192 3.27 5.71 17.31
C LEU A 192 2.13 5.70 18.33
N LEU A 193 2.40 5.33 19.58
CA LEU A 193 1.38 5.24 20.63
C LEU A 193 0.85 6.63 21.02
N THR A 194 1.72 7.63 21.09
CA THR A 194 1.35 8.98 21.57
C THR A 194 0.72 9.85 20.49
N THR A 195 1.07 9.64 19.21
CA THR A 195 0.62 10.52 18.12
C THR A 195 -0.36 9.86 17.14
N GLY A 196 -0.41 8.53 17.10
CA GLY A 196 -1.27 7.78 16.17
C GLY A 196 -0.91 7.98 14.69
N ILE A 197 0.32 8.38 14.36
CA ILE A 197 0.77 8.51 12.96
C ILE A 197 0.81 7.14 12.27
N ARG A 198 0.69 7.15 10.94
CA ARG A 198 0.80 5.92 10.17
C ARG A 198 2.26 5.47 10.07
N ILE A 199 2.48 4.14 10.01
CA ILE A 199 3.82 3.57 9.78
C ILE A 199 4.51 4.21 8.56
N SER A 200 3.77 4.46 7.47
CA SER A 200 4.34 5.09 6.27
C SER A 200 4.73 6.56 6.48
N GLU A 201 4.03 7.27 7.35
CA GLU A 201 4.36 8.64 7.75
C GLU A 201 5.62 8.63 8.63
N LEU A 202 5.68 7.75 9.64
CA LEU A 202 6.87 7.57 10.48
C LEU A 202 8.10 7.21 9.65
N CYS A 203 8.00 6.23 8.74
CA CYS A 203 9.13 5.85 7.87
C CYS A 203 9.59 6.96 6.92
N ALA A 204 8.80 8.02 6.75
CA ALA A 204 9.14 9.16 5.90
C ALA A 204 9.79 10.32 6.65
N LEU A 205 9.80 10.29 8.00
CA LEU A 205 10.38 11.35 8.82
C LEU A 205 11.89 11.37 8.74
N ASP A 206 12.41 12.56 8.65
CA ASP A 206 13.81 12.89 8.83
C ASP A 206 13.98 13.69 10.14
N VAL A 207 15.20 13.79 10.66
CA VAL A 207 15.45 14.51 11.92
C VAL A 207 15.06 15.99 11.80
N SER A 208 15.22 16.57 10.60
CA SER A 208 14.85 17.97 10.31
C SER A 208 13.34 18.24 10.36
N ASP A 209 12.50 17.21 10.35
CA ASP A 209 11.05 17.39 10.47
C ASP A 209 10.61 17.70 11.91
N PHE A 210 11.48 17.50 12.89
CA PHE A 210 11.18 17.69 14.31
C PHE A 210 11.63 19.05 14.81
N ASP A 211 10.73 19.75 15.51
CA ASP A 211 11.01 20.91 16.34
C ASP A 211 10.83 20.53 17.82
N PHE A 212 11.95 20.27 18.50
CA PHE A 212 11.97 19.91 19.91
C PHE A 212 11.60 21.09 20.84
N ALA A 213 11.79 22.34 20.40
CA ALA A 213 11.43 23.50 21.21
C ALA A 213 9.90 23.65 21.34
N SER A 214 9.17 23.39 20.26
CA SER A 214 7.70 23.42 20.25
C SER A 214 7.07 22.04 20.43
N ARG A 215 7.88 20.97 20.58
CA ARG A 215 7.45 19.56 20.65
C ARG A 215 6.53 19.18 19.50
N SER A 216 6.90 19.58 18.30
CA SER A 216 6.11 19.33 17.10
C SER A 216 6.93 18.73 15.98
N PHE A 217 6.26 18.13 15.01
CA PHE A 217 6.90 17.59 13.81
C PHE A 217 5.94 17.65 12.63
N LYS A 218 6.52 17.75 11.42
CA LYS A 218 5.78 17.79 10.17
C LYS A 218 5.64 16.42 9.57
N VAL A 219 4.43 16.06 9.13
CA VAL A 219 4.16 14.82 8.39
C VAL A 219 3.49 15.12 7.06
N LEU A 220 3.91 14.41 6.03
CA LEU A 220 3.24 14.45 4.74
C LEU A 220 2.16 13.37 4.68
N ARG A 221 0.90 13.76 4.73
CA ARG A 221 -0.25 12.87 4.69
C ARG A 221 -0.59 12.40 3.29
N LYS A 222 -1.44 11.38 3.20
CA LYS A 222 -1.98 10.89 1.93
C LYS A 222 -2.67 12.06 1.19
N GLY A 223 -2.29 12.26 -0.08
CA GLY A 223 -2.79 13.38 -0.89
C GLY A 223 -1.83 14.58 -0.98
N GLY A 224 -0.68 14.53 -0.29
CA GLY A 224 0.33 15.58 -0.37
C GLY A 224 0.13 16.71 0.64
N ASN A 225 -0.87 16.64 1.50
CA ASN A 225 -1.11 17.63 2.54
C ASN A 225 -0.10 17.49 3.68
N GLU A 226 0.54 18.58 4.07
CA GLU A 226 1.35 18.64 5.28
C GLU A 226 0.45 18.82 6.51
N ALA A 227 0.81 18.14 7.59
CA ALA A 227 0.17 18.32 8.88
C ALA A 227 1.25 18.49 9.96
N LEU A 228 1.01 19.42 10.87
CA LEU A 228 1.81 19.59 12.08
C LEU A 228 1.18 18.74 13.18
N LEU A 229 1.98 17.89 13.82
CA LEU A 229 1.60 17.06 14.95
C LEU A 229 2.46 17.41 16.15
N TYR A 230 1.93 17.14 17.34
CA TYR A 230 2.62 17.41 18.58
C TYR A 230 2.89 16.08 19.32
N PHE A 231 3.97 16.04 20.07
CA PHE A 231 4.35 14.90 20.92
C PHE A 231 4.57 15.31 22.36
N GLY A 232 4.34 14.38 23.29
CA GLY A 232 4.51 14.59 24.72
C GLY A 232 5.95 14.38 25.18
N THR A 233 6.16 14.53 26.49
CA THR A 233 7.47 14.42 27.14
C THR A 233 8.09 13.03 26.95
N GLU A 234 7.29 11.97 27.03
CA GLU A 234 7.78 10.59 26.86
C GLU A 234 8.36 10.36 25.46
N ALA A 235 7.71 10.92 24.42
CA ALA A 235 8.22 10.82 23.07
C ALA A 235 9.45 11.71 22.86
N GLU A 236 9.50 12.88 23.46
CA GLU A 236 10.68 13.76 23.45
C GLU A 236 11.91 13.06 24.04
N GLU A 237 11.76 12.43 25.19
CA GLU A 237 12.84 11.70 25.88
C GLU A 237 13.34 10.53 25.03
N ALA A 238 12.42 9.72 24.51
CA ALA A 238 12.75 8.58 23.68
C ALA A 238 13.44 8.98 22.36
N LEU A 239 12.97 10.03 21.70
CA LEU A 239 13.55 10.56 20.47
C LEU A 239 14.94 11.16 20.73
N THR A 240 15.10 11.92 21.80
CA THR A 240 16.38 12.55 22.17
C THR A 240 17.43 11.47 22.47
N ALA A 241 17.10 10.47 23.27
CA ALA A 241 18.00 9.37 23.58
C ALA A 241 18.47 8.62 22.32
N TYR A 242 17.55 8.38 21.38
CA TYR A 242 17.90 7.75 20.10
C TYR A 242 18.80 8.63 19.22
N ILE A 243 18.50 9.93 19.12
CA ILE A 243 19.29 10.90 18.37
C ILE A 243 20.71 11.00 18.94
N GLU A 244 20.85 11.05 20.26
CA GLU A 244 22.17 11.09 20.93
C GLU A 244 22.99 9.84 20.67
N GLN A 245 22.37 8.66 20.71
CA GLN A 245 23.04 7.40 20.31
C GLN A 245 23.55 7.47 18.88
N ARG A 246 22.78 8.01 17.95
CA ARG A 246 23.19 8.16 16.54
C ARG A 246 24.34 9.14 16.39
N LYS A 247 24.32 10.27 17.11
CA LYS A 247 25.41 11.25 17.13
C LYS A 247 26.69 10.62 17.62
N ALA A 248 26.63 9.88 18.72
CA ALA A 248 27.79 9.18 19.29
C ALA A 248 28.37 8.11 18.34
N ALA A 249 27.52 7.47 17.53
CA ALA A 249 27.94 6.49 16.52
C ALA A 249 28.44 7.11 15.20
N GLY A 250 28.44 8.43 15.05
CA GLY A 250 28.82 9.13 13.82
C GLY A 250 27.80 9.01 12.67
N ASN A 251 26.61 8.52 12.94
CA ASN A 251 25.55 8.27 11.97
C ASN A 251 24.43 9.32 12.03
N TYR A 252 24.78 10.59 12.17
CA TYR A 252 23.83 11.68 12.32
C TYR A 252 24.01 12.77 11.25
N SER A 253 22.92 13.11 10.59
CA SER A 253 22.75 14.37 9.86
C SER A 253 21.31 14.83 10.01
N LEU A 254 21.02 16.11 9.80
CA LEU A 254 19.66 16.64 9.87
C LEU A 254 18.74 16.01 8.82
N ASP A 255 19.27 15.69 7.65
CA ASP A 255 18.53 15.04 6.55
C ASP A 255 18.60 13.51 6.61
N SER A 256 19.05 12.96 7.74
CA SER A 256 19.05 11.51 7.90
C SER A 256 17.68 11.02 8.37
N PRO A 257 17.22 9.86 7.84
CA PRO A 257 15.97 9.23 8.29
C PRO A 257 15.98 9.03 9.80
N MET A 258 14.84 9.29 10.41
CA MET A 258 14.64 9.10 11.83
C MET A 258 14.67 7.62 12.20
#